data_c642290fedf182b7fd7a46b40e64089f
#
_entry.id   c642290fedf182b7fd7a46b40e64089f
#
_cell.length_a   1.000
_cell.length_b   1.000
_cell.length_c   1.000
_cell.angle_alpha   90.00
_cell.angle_beta   90.00
_cell.angle_gamma   90.00
#
_symmetry.space_group_name_H-M   'P 1'
#
loop_
_entity.id
_entity.type
_entity.pdbx_description
1 polymer ?
#
loop_
_entity_poly.entity_id
_entity_poly.type
_entity_poly.pdbx_seq_one_letter_code
_entity_poly.pdbx_strand_id
1 'polypeptide(L)'
;MKHLTFRILAATVVLSASFSAWAQTCQNKDELAEPARKAIETAAQQAFDQTASGNIQGLQTSSVPSLQSNFGGISGAVNDNKDAFAGAKPQLRSLYFLDTGTNPGPDGTFYCGVFGANGMNPNTAEFDLAGIAVGKYAITIQDFVGNKGPYVLSIIFQDLGGWKIAGYQIRPGSAAGHDGLWYLLQARDYKSKGQTHNAWFYYLNSYDLLQPATYMNTKMLSKITDETNSIQPKDIPVGGKPVAFTAGGKSYNITEMNFFRNDKNFDLTIKYSVPSTADFNATQADARNLANAMIAQYPELKDGFNNVWVHAVDPNGGDVVGLVKIK
;
A
#
# COMPACT_ATOMS: atom_id res chain seq x y z
N MET A 1 -28.60 -73.37 43.58
CA MET A 1 -27.28 -72.73 43.32
C MET A 1 -27.54 -71.53 42.46
N LYS A 2 -27.47 -70.33 43.07
CA LYS A 2 -27.78 -69.06 42.43
C LYS A 2 -26.43 -68.39 42.11
N HIS A 3 -26.13 -68.22 40.85
CA HIS A 3 -24.97 -67.46 40.38
C HIS A 3 -25.30 -65.96 40.37
N LEU A 4 -24.62 -65.16 41.19
CA LEU A 4 -24.70 -63.75 41.30
C LEU A 4 -23.64 -63.14 40.34
N THR A 5 -24.05 -62.57 39.23
CA THR A 5 -23.15 -61.91 38.29
C THR A 5 -23.01 -60.39 38.67
N PHE A 6 -21.82 -60.06 39.13
CA PHE A 6 -21.43 -58.66 39.46
C PHE A 6 -21.10 -57.90 38.18
N ARG A 7 -21.91 -56.89 37.84
CA ARG A 7 -21.64 -55.97 36.73
C ARG A 7 -20.85 -54.80 37.28
N ILE A 8 -19.58 -54.70 36.90
CA ILE A 8 -18.74 -53.54 37.14
C ILE A 8 -19.06 -52.50 36.08
N LEU A 9 -19.64 -51.37 36.52
CA LEU A 9 -19.87 -50.19 35.67
C LEU A 9 -18.57 -49.35 35.70
N ALA A 10 -17.77 -49.42 34.62
CA ALA A 10 -16.63 -48.53 34.45
C ALA A 10 -17.13 -47.17 33.99
N ALA A 11 -17.13 -46.18 34.88
CA ALA A 11 -17.40 -44.79 34.55
C ALA A 11 -16.14 -44.17 33.91
N THR A 12 -16.14 -44.03 32.61
CA THR A 12 -15.09 -43.31 31.87
C THR A 12 -15.32 -41.80 32.04
N VAL A 13 -14.55 -41.17 32.93
CA VAL A 13 -14.50 -39.69 33.03
C VAL A 13 -13.68 -39.20 31.85
N VAL A 14 -14.36 -38.66 30.82
CA VAL A 14 -13.73 -37.92 29.73
C VAL A 14 -13.36 -36.56 30.30
N LEU A 15 -12.10 -36.37 30.70
CA LEU A 15 -11.53 -35.02 30.90
C LEU A 15 -11.43 -34.34 29.54
N SER A 16 -12.41 -33.55 29.19
CA SER A 16 -12.31 -32.57 28.12
C SER A 16 -11.32 -31.45 28.56
N ALA A 17 -10.04 -31.65 28.27
CA ALA A 17 -9.07 -30.58 28.33
C ALA A 17 -9.47 -29.52 27.28
N SER A 18 -10.14 -28.47 27.72
CA SER A 18 -10.36 -27.29 26.91
C SER A 18 -8.99 -26.64 26.69
N PHE A 19 -8.31 -27.03 25.63
CA PHE A 19 -7.21 -26.21 25.09
C PHE A 19 -7.83 -24.90 24.65
N SER A 20 -7.76 -23.87 25.50
CA SER A 20 -7.92 -22.48 25.09
C SER A 20 -6.73 -22.21 24.17
N ALA A 21 -6.88 -22.49 22.89
CA ALA A 21 -5.99 -21.94 21.89
C ALA A 21 -6.11 -20.42 22.02
N TRP A 22 -5.06 -19.79 22.49
CA TRP A 22 -4.95 -18.33 22.52
C TRP A 22 -4.78 -17.88 21.07
N ALA A 23 -5.90 -17.85 20.36
CA ALA A 23 -5.93 -17.41 18.98
C ALA A 23 -5.65 -15.92 18.93
N GLN A 24 -4.86 -15.51 17.95
CA GLN A 24 -4.75 -14.12 17.54
C GLN A 24 -6.16 -13.55 17.38
N THR A 25 -6.43 -12.41 17.99
CA THR A 25 -7.75 -11.75 17.87
C THR A 25 -7.60 -10.39 17.23
N CYS A 26 -8.53 -10.08 16.34
CA CYS A 26 -8.69 -8.76 15.81
C CYS A 26 -10.13 -8.28 16.04
N GLN A 27 -10.26 -7.08 16.59
CA GLN A 27 -11.53 -6.39 16.81
C GLN A 27 -11.55 -5.11 15.99
N ASN A 28 -12.67 -4.81 15.37
CA ASN A 28 -12.90 -3.52 14.73
C ASN A 28 -13.40 -2.48 15.76
N LYS A 29 -13.56 -1.24 15.33
CA LYS A 29 -13.97 -0.12 16.16
C LYS A 29 -15.24 -0.39 16.98
N ASP A 30 -16.23 -1.07 16.37
CA ASP A 30 -17.56 -1.26 16.97
C ASP A 30 -17.59 -2.41 17.98
N GLU A 31 -16.60 -3.30 17.92
CA GLU A 31 -16.43 -4.44 18.83
C GLU A 31 -15.65 -4.07 20.09
N LEU A 32 -14.96 -2.91 20.08
CA LEU A 32 -14.15 -2.45 21.20
C LEU A 32 -15.01 -1.83 22.31
N ALA A 33 -14.67 -2.17 23.57
CA ALA A 33 -15.20 -1.46 24.72
C ALA A 33 -14.85 0.03 24.66
N GLU A 34 -15.80 0.89 25.04
CA GLU A 34 -15.68 2.35 24.91
C GLU A 34 -14.38 2.94 25.51
N PRO A 35 -13.91 2.54 26.72
CA PRO A 35 -12.68 3.09 27.29
C PRO A 35 -11.44 2.76 26.43
N ALA A 36 -11.33 1.53 25.92
CA ALA A 36 -10.23 1.13 25.05
C ALA A 36 -10.26 1.88 23.72
N ARG A 37 -11.43 1.97 23.10
CA ARG A 37 -11.65 2.73 21.87
C ARG A 37 -11.23 4.18 22.03
N LYS A 38 -11.73 4.88 23.07
CA LYS A 38 -11.39 6.29 23.33
C LYS A 38 -9.90 6.51 23.58
N ALA A 39 -9.23 5.59 24.26
CA ALA A 39 -7.81 5.70 24.49
C ALA A 39 -7.01 5.67 23.16
N ILE A 40 -7.40 4.78 22.23
CA ILE A 40 -6.76 4.68 20.91
C ILE A 40 -7.10 5.91 20.05
N GLU A 41 -8.36 6.33 20.02
CA GLU A 41 -8.80 7.53 19.29
C GLU A 41 -8.06 8.78 19.76
N THR A 42 -7.83 8.91 21.08
CA THR A 42 -7.05 10.01 21.66
C THR A 42 -5.58 9.96 21.21
N ALA A 43 -4.96 8.79 21.23
CA ALA A 43 -3.58 8.63 20.75
C ALA A 43 -3.46 8.95 19.24
N ALA A 44 -4.44 8.53 18.44
CA ALA A 44 -4.49 8.82 17.01
C ALA A 44 -4.64 10.32 16.72
N GLN A 45 -5.54 11.01 17.47
CA GLN A 45 -5.70 12.46 17.35
C GLN A 45 -4.43 13.19 17.74
N GLN A 46 -3.81 12.82 18.87
CA GLN A 46 -2.54 13.42 19.31
C GLN A 46 -1.43 13.26 18.28
N ALA A 47 -1.29 12.07 17.69
CA ALA A 47 -0.29 11.82 16.66
C ALA A 47 -0.57 12.65 15.39
N PHE A 48 -1.84 12.81 15.00
CA PHE A 48 -2.22 13.69 13.91
C PHE A 48 -1.86 15.14 14.20
N ASP A 49 -2.18 15.66 15.38
CA ASP A 49 -1.92 17.05 15.78
C ASP A 49 -0.41 17.34 15.83
N GLN A 50 0.39 16.39 16.33
CA GLN A 50 1.85 16.48 16.31
C GLN A 50 2.39 16.50 14.87
N THR A 51 1.82 15.68 13.97
CA THR A 51 2.17 15.67 12.55
C THR A 51 1.82 17.00 11.89
N ALA A 52 0.59 17.46 12.07
CA ALA A 52 0.09 18.71 11.48
C ALA A 52 0.86 19.95 11.95
N SER A 53 1.32 19.94 13.18
CA SER A 53 2.16 21.03 13.74
C SER A 53 3.66 20.88 13.42
N GLY A 54 4.09 19.76 12.78
CA GLY A 54 5.50 19.47 12.55
C GLY A 54 6.29 19.18 13.83
N ASN A 55 5.62 18.75 14.89
CA ASN A 55 6.27 18.42 16.17
C ASN A 55 6.96 17.06 16.12
N ILE A 56 8.09 17.00 15.42
CA ILE A 56 8.92 15.80 15.24
C ILE A 56 9.36 15.20 16.57
N GLN A 57 9.77 16.04 17.53
CA GLN A 57 10.20 15.58 18.85
C GLN A 57 9.06 14.94 19.63
N GLY A 58 7.85 15.50 19.55
CA GLY A 58 6.64 14.92 20.15
C GLY A 58 6.32 13.55 19.59
N LEU A 59 6.33 13.40 18.26
CA LEU A 59 6.15 12.13 17.60
C LEU A 59 7.20 11.09 18.01
N GLN A 60 8.49 11.49 18.04
CA GLN A 60 9.58 10.61 18.44
C GLN A 60 9.40 10.12 19.88
N THR A 61 9.09 11.00 20.83
CA THR A 61 8.86 10.67 22.24
C THR A 61 7.63 9.77 22.42
N SER A 62 6.63 9.92 21.56
CA SER A 62 5.41 9.10 21.55
C SER A 62 5.59 7.74 20.86
N SER A 63 6.78 7.46 20.31
CA SER A 63 7.07 6.21 19.60
C SER A 63 7.66 5.13 20.50
N VAL A 64 7.65 3.87 20.04
CA VAL A 64 8.34 2.76 20.70
C VAL A 64 9.87 2.96 20.66
N PRO A 65 10.66 2.40 21.60
CA PRO A 65 12.11 2.64 21.68
C PRO A 65 12.87 2.30 20.37
N SER A 66 12.51 1.22 19.71
CA SER A 66 13.12 0.81 18.43
C SER A 66 12.92 1.85 17.32
N LEU A 67 11.78 2.52 17.30
CA LEU A 67 11.48 3.56 16.32
C LEU A 67 12.12 4.89 16.69
N GLN A 68 12.23 5.20 17.99
CA GLN A 68 12.91 6.41 18.48
C GLN A 68 14.38 6.48 18.02
N SER A 69 15.06 5.32 18.00
CA SER A 69 16.48 5.23 17.58
C SER A 69 16.68 5.33 16.06
N ASN A 70 15.60 5.14 15.26
CA ASN A 70 15.65 5.20 13.79
C ASN A 70 14.48 6.05 13.25
N PHE A 71 14.40 7.31 13.69
CA PHE A 71 13.25 8.17 13.43
C PHE A 71 13.34 8.97 12.10
N GLY A 72 14.45 8.88 11.38
CA GLY A 72 14.72 9.68 10.18
C GLY A 72 13.65 9.54 9.10
N GLY A 73 13.15 8.32 8.87
CA GLY A 73 12.10 8.06 7.88
C GLY A 73 10.78 8.78 8.20
N ILE A 74 10.34 8.76 9.47
CA ILE A 74 9.11 9.46 9.88
C ILE A 74 9.33 10.98 9.82
N SER A 75 10.47 11.47 10.28
CA SER A 75 10.83 12.89 10.20
C SER A 75 10.80 13.38 8.75
N GLY A 76 11.38 12.62 7.82
CA GLY A 76 11.33 12.92 6.39
C GLY A 76 9.89 12.97 5.87
N ALA A 77 9.08 11.92 6.15
CA ALA A 77 7.70 11.86 5.73
C ALA A 77 6.84 13.02 6.24
N VAL A 78 7.04 13.45 7.48
CA VAL A 78 6.34 14.62 8.05
C VAL A 78 6.76 15.92 7.34
N ASN A 79 8.06 16.13 7.13
CA ASN A 79 8.57 17.33 6.46
C ASN A 79 8.10 17.42 5.00
N ASP A 80 8.15 16.32 4.26
CA ASP A 80 7.75 16.24 2.83
C ASP A 80 6.25 16.50 2.64
N ASN A 81 5.42 16.17 3.66
CA ASN A 81 3.98 16.34 3.61
C ASN A 81 3.45 17.50 4.47
N LYS A 82 4.33 18.38 4.99
CA LYS A 82 3.94 19.49 5.86
C LYS A 82 2.79 20.32 5.31
N ASP A 83 2.84 20.66 4.03
CA ASP A 83 1.81 21.48 3.38
C ASP A 83 0.46 20.75 3.26
N ALA A 84 0.47 19.43 3.18
CA ALA A 84 -0.76 18.63 3.12
C ALA A 84 -1.53 18.66 4.43
N PHE A 85 -0.86 18.87 5.57
CA PHE A 85 -1.48 18.92 6.89
C PHE A 85 -1.96 20.32 7.29
N ALA A 86 -1.58 21.38 6.56
CA ALA A 86 -1.94 22.75 6.92
C ALA A 86 -3.47 22.95 6.92
N GLY A 87 -4.04 23.21 8.11
CA GLY A 87 -5.48 23.39 8.32
C GLY A 87 -6.33 22.13 8.19
N ALA A 88 -5.72 20.97 7.99
CA ALA A 88 -6.42 19.70 7.85
C ALA A 88 -7.03 19.24 9.18
N LYS A 89 -8.15 18.52 9.07
CA LYS A 89 -8.79 17.85 10.20
C LYS A 89 -8.91 16.36 9.88
N PRO A 90 -8.53 15.47 10.81
CA PRO A 90 -8.62 14.04 10.57
C PRO A 90 -10.06 13.55 10.73
N GLN A 91 -10.42 12.59 9.88
CA GLN A 91 -11.59 11.76 10.03
C GLN A 91 -11.13 10.32 10.22
N LEU A 92 -11.40 9.71 11.37
CA LEU A 92 -11.06 8.33 11.62
C LEU A 92 -11.95 7.42 10.75
N ARG A 93 -11.36 6.85 9.69
CA ARG A 93 -12.01 5.90 8.77
C ARG A 93 -12.18 4.55 9.46
N SER A 94 -11.10 4.04 10.03
CA SER A 94 -11.05 2.70 10.61
C SER A 94 -10.12 2.64 11.81
N LEU A 95 -10.49 1.77 12.76
CA LEU A 95 -9.70 1.40 13.91
C LEU A 95 -9.78 -0.12 14.05
N TYR A 96 -8.62 -0.77 14.18
CA TYR A 96 -8.49 -2.19 14.43
C TYR A 96 -7.64 -2.39 15.67
N PHE A 97 -8.06 -3.30 16.54
CA PHE A 97 -7.30 -3.71 17.71
C PHE A 97 -6.85 -5.14 17.53
N LEU A 98 -5.55 -5.36 17.64
CA LEU A 98 -4.92 -6.68 17.47
C LEU A 98 -4.35 -7.13 18.81
N ASP A 99 -4.66 -8.35 19.21
CA ASP A 99 -3.97 -9.03 20.29
C ASP A 99 -3.26 -10.24 19.69
N THR A 100 -1.94 -10.26 19.76
CA THR A 100 -1.12 -11.34 19.18
C THR A 100 -1.16 -12.63 20.01
N GLY A 101 -1.82 -12.60 21.18
CA GLY A 101 -1.79 -13.71 22.12
C GLY A 101 -0.37 -13.97 22.65
N THR A 102 -0.04 -15.24 22.85
CA THR A 102 1.29 -15.66 23.34
C THR A 102 2.29 -15.95 22.21
N ASN A 103 1.82 -16.04 20.98
CA ASN A 103 2.65 -16.28 19.79
C ASN A 103 2.00 -15.64 18.57
N PRO A 104 2.60 -14.58 17.97
CA PRO A 104 2.04 -13.90 16.81
C PRO A 104 2.04 -14.77 15.54
N GLY A 105 2.57 -15.98 15.58
CA GLY A 105 2.78 -16.83 14.41
C GLY A 105 3.96 -16.34 13.55
N PRO A 106 4.53 -17.21 12.72
CA PRO A 106 5.68 -16.85 11.88
C PRO A 106 5.35 -15.82 10.79
N ASP A 107 4.11 -15.80 10.34
CA ASP A 107 3.69 -15.03 9.16
C ASP A 107 3.18 -13.62 9.52
N GLY A 108 2.86 -13.35 10.80
CA GLY A 108 2.38 -12.04 11.25
C GLY A 108 1.09 -11.55 10.55
N THR A 109 0.31 -12.47 9.96
CA THR A 109 -0.92 -12.12 9.23
C THR A 109 -2.12 -12.12 10.18
N PHE A 110 -2.86 -11.00 10.19
CA PHE A 110 -4.07 -10.82 11.00
C PHE A 110 -5.26 -10.56 10.10
N TYR A 111 -6.34 -11.28 10.34
CA TYR A 111 -7.60 -11.09 9.63
C TYR A 111 -8.60 -10.38 10.56
N CYS A 112 -9.06 -9.19 10.13
CA CYS A 112 -10.01 -8.38 10.86
C CYS A 112 -11.32 -8.26 10.09
N GLY A 113 -12.42 -8.57 10.74
CA GLY A 113 -13.76 -8.50 10.16
C GLY A 113 -14.60 -9.72 10.48
N VAL A 114 -15.87 -9.65 10.15
CA VAL A 114 -16.81 -10.75 10.39
C VAL A 114 -16.72 -11.77 9.26
N PHE A 115 -16.38 -13.00 9.60
CA PHE A 115 -16.47 -14.14 8.68
C PHE A 115 -17.94 -14.59 8.60
N GLY A 116 -18.61 -14.30 7.48
CA GLY A 116 -19.95 -14.83 7.22
C GLY A 116 -19.94 -16.29 6.80
N ALA A 117 -21.09 -16.95 6.76
CA ALA A 117 -21.25 -18.35 6.37
C ALA A 117 -20.70 -18.69 4.96
N ASN A 118 -20.51 -17.68 4.12
CA ASN A 118 -20.03 -17.78 2.74
C ASN A 118 -18.62 -17.17 2.51
N GLY A 119 -17.82 -17.04 3.56
CA GLY A 119 -16.47 -16.47 3.48
C GLY A 119 -16.36 -15.03 4.00
N MET A 120 -15.28 -14.34 3.61
CA MET A 120 -14.95 -13.00 4.13
C MET A 120 -16.03 -11.96 3.82
N ASN A 121 -16.41 -11.19 4.84
CA ASN A 121 -17.25 -10.00 4.68
C ASN A 121 -16.51 -8.98 3.77
N PRO A 122 -17.23 -8.15 2.98
CA PRO A 122 -16.64 -7.06 2.20
C PRO A 122 -15.74 -6.11 3.00
N ASN A 123 -15.99 -5.98 4.30
CA ASN A 123 -15.23 -5.10 5.22
C ASN A 123 -14.04 -5.81 5.88
N THR A 124 -13.68 -7.02 5.48
CA THR A 124 -12.51 -7.72 6.02
C THR A 124 -11.24 -7.02 5.59
N ALA A 125 -10.37 -6.72 6.56
CA ALA A 125 -9.01 -6.26 6.34
C ALA A 125 -8.03 -7.37 6.74
N GLU A 126 -6.98 -7.50 5.98
CA GLU A 126 -5.84 -8.36 6.24
C GLU A 126 -4.63 -7.49 6.51
N PHE A 127 -3.91 -7.77 7.58
CA PHE A 127 -2.69 -7.06 7.95
C PHE A 127 -1.52 -8.02 7.95
N ASP A 128 -0.48 -7.68 7.20
CA ASP A 128 0.81 -8.35 7.21
C ASP A 128 1.78 -7.54 8.07
N LEU A 129 2.00 -8.03 9.30
CA LEU A 129 2.82 -7.39 10.32
C LEU A 129 3.94 -8.35 10.76
N ALA A 130 4.67 -8.88 9.80
CA ALA A 130 5.75 -9.81 10.05
C ALA A 130 6.78 -9.26 11.05
N GLY A 131 7.19 -10.09 12.00
CA GLY A 131 8.24 -9.75 12.97
C GLY A 131 7.82 -8.82 14.12
N ILE A 132 6.51 -8.56 14.31
CA ILE A 132 6.06 -7.82 15.49
C ILE A 132 6.22 -8.66 16.77
N ALA A 133 6.51 -7.97 17.88
CA ALA A 133 6.60 -8.62 19.19
C ALA A 133 5.21 -9.06 19.68
N VAL A 134 5.20 -10.01 20.63
CA VAL A 134 3.98 -10.36 21.37
C VAL A 134 3.44 -9.12 22.08
N GLY A 135 2.12 -8.87 21.99
CA GLY A 135 1.50 -7.73 22.64
C GLY A 135 0.18 -7.30 22.01
N LYS A 136 -0.27 -6.15 22.46
CA LYS A 136 -1.48 -5.51 21.96
C LYS A 136 -1.13 -4.36 21.05
N TYR A 137 -1.82 -4.30 19.93
CA TYR A 137 -1.61 -3.27 18.90
C TYR A 137 -2.94 -2.62 18.52
N ALA A 138 -2.86 -1.41 18.03
CA ALA A 138 -3.99 -0.77 17.38
C ALA A 138 -3.53 -0.17 16.05
N ILE A 139 -4.35 -0.31 15.01
CA ILE A 139 -4.12 0.30 13.71
C ILE A 139 -5.21 1.31 13.45
N THR A 140 -4.83 2.54 13.19
CA THR A 140 -5.77 3.62 12.86
C THR A 140 -5.53 4.12 11.45
N ILE A 141 -6.61 4.28 10.71
CA ILE A 141 -6.62 4.86 9.37
C ILE A 141 -7.42 6.16 9.44
N GLN A 142 -6.77 7.27 9.21
CA GLN A 142 -7.34 8.60 9.27
C GLN A 142 -7.31 9.26 7.88
N ASP A 143 -8.47 9.65 7.37
CA ASP A 143 -8.58 10.48 6.18
C ASP A 143 -8.50 11.93 6.55
N PHE A 144 -7.88 12.72 5.70
CA PHE A 144 -7.92 14.17 5.80
C PHE A 144 -7.77 14.85 4.44
N VAL A 145 -8.26 16.06 4.34
CA VAL A 145 -8.10 16.88 3.14
C VAL A 145 -7.27 18.10 3.53
N GLY A 146 -6.15 18.26 2.89
CA GLY A 146 -5.27 19.40 3.05
C GLY A 146 -5.16 20.22 1.76
N ASN A 147 -4.23 21.15 1.71
CA ASN A 147 -4.05 22.07 0.58
C ASN A 147 -3.70 21.39 -0.75
N LYS A 148 -3.16 20.15 -0.69
CA LYS A 148 -2.77 19.36 -1.87
C LYS A 148 -3.77 18.25 -2.21
N GLY A 149 -4.96 18.25 -1.60
CA GLY A 149 -6.00 17.26 -1.83
C GLY A 149 -6.16 16.25 -0.67
N PRO A 150 -6.80 15.09 -0.92
CA PRO A 150 -7.02 14.07 0.07
C PRO A 150 -5.74 13.26 0.36
N TYR A 151 -5.56 12.90 1.62
CA TYR A 151 -4.48 12.07 2.14
C TYR A 151 -5.01 11.06 3.14
N VAL A 152 -4.20 10.05 3.41
CA VAL A 152 -4.43 9.04 4.44
C VAL A 152 -3.22 9.00 5.37
N LEU A 153 -3.46 9.09 6.67
CA LEU A 153 -2.49 8.83 7.73
C LEU A 153 -2.82 7.49 8.38
N SER A 154 -1.90 6.54 8.30
CA SER A 154 -2.03 5.22 8.91
C SER A 154 -0.98 5.05 10.00
N ILE A 155 -1.43 4.69 11.21
CA ILE A 155 -0.54 4.54 12.35
C ILE A 155 -0.77 3.17 13.00
N ILE A 156 0.32 2.46 13.28
CA ILE A 156 0.33 1.31 14.16
C ILE A 156 0.76 1.81 15.53
N PHE A 157 -0.04 1.50 16.55
CA PHE A 157 0.30 1.71 17.95
C PHE A 157 0.59 0.37 18.62
N GLN A 158 1.49 0.36 19.60
CA GLN A 158 1.73 -0.75 20.53
C GLN A 158 1.38 -0.29 21.95
N ASP A 159 0.69 -1.14 22.71
CA ASP A 159 0.43 -0.87 24.13
C ASP A 159 1.64 -1.26 24.98
N LEU A 160 2.32 -0.26 25.54
CA LEU A 160 3.44 -0.40 26.46
C LEU A 160 3.12 0.26 27.81
N GLY A 161 1.91 0.09 28.34
CA GLY A 161 1.38 0.85 29.45
C GLY A 161 0.87 2.23 29.02
N GLY A 162 0.51 2.33 27.74
CA GLY A 162 0.01 3.46 26.98
C GLY A 162 0.38 3.29 25.51
N TRP A 163 -0.45 3.86 24.63
CA TRP A 163 -0.30 3.70 23.18
C TRP A 163 0.93 4.43 22.65
N LYS A 164 1.90 3.70 22.10
CA LYS A 164 3.11 4.21 21.48
C LYS A 164 3.12 3.94 19.99
N ILE A 165 3.57 4.89 19.18
CA ILE A 165 3.68 4.75 17.72
C ILE A 165 4.73 3.66 17.42
N ALA A 166 4.32 2.61 16.74
CA ALA A 166 5.14 1.49 16.30
C ALA A 166 5.28 1.41 14.75
N GLY A 167 4.42 2.10 14.02
CA GLY A 167 4.49 2.24 12.57
C GLY A 167 3.74 3.50 12.12
N TYR A 168 4.18 4.08 10.98
CA TYR A 168 3.66 5.36 10.53
C TYR A 168 3.77 5.48 9.01
N GLN A 169 2.66 5.81 8.34
CA GLN A 169 2.63 6.04 6.90
C GLN A 169 1.70 7.19 6.55
N ILE A 170 2.15 8.07 5.66
CA ILE A 170 1.36 9.10 5.00
C ILE A 170 1.27 8.73 3.54
N ARG A 171 0.06 8.72 2.97
CA ARG A 171 -0.16 8.39 1.57
C ARG A 171 -1.10 9.41 0.92
N PRO A 172 -0.85 9.81 -0.35
CA PRO A 172 -1.82 10.60 -1.09
C PRO A 172 -3.07 9.76 -1.37
N GLY A 173 -4.25 10.36 -1.26
CA GLY A 173 -5.53 9.74 -1.62
C GLY A 173 -5.99 10.08 -3.03
N SER A 174 -5.24 10.94 -3.76
CA SER A 174 -5.54 11.32 -5.14
C SER A 174 -4.27 11.53 -5.95
N ALA A 175 -4.42 11.50 -7.28
CA ALA A 175 -3.37 11.80 -8.24
C ALA A 175 -4.00 12.50 -9.45
N ALA A 176 -3.36 13.55 -9.98
CA ALA A 176 -3.86 14.32 -11.12
C ALA A 176 -5.33 14.76 -10.94
N GLY A 177 -5.74 15.12 -9.72
CA GLY A 177 -7.09 15.56 -9.38
C GLY A 177 -8.14 14.46 -9.20
N HIS A 178 -7.77 13.18 -9.27
CA HIS A 178 -8.69 12.04 -9.19
C HIS A 178 -8.32 11.07 -8.08
N ASP A 179 -9.33 10.45 -7.46
CA ASP A 179 -9.16 9.42 -6.44
C ASP A 179 -8.94 8.02 -7.01
N GLY A 180 -8.64 7.07 -6.13
CA GLY A 180 -8.39 5.68 -6.52
C GLY A 180 -9.60 4.97 -7.15
N LEU A 181 -10.84 5.33 -6.79
CA LEU A 181 -12.04 4.75 -7.38
C LEU A 181 -12.24 5.22 -8.80
N TRP A 182 -11.99 6.51 -9.07
CA TRP A 182 -12.01 7.03 -10.43
C TRP A 182 -11.02 6.27 -11.32
N TYR A 183 -9.77 6.07 -10.85
CA TYR A 183 -8.76 5.29 -11.59
C TYR A 183 -9.21 3.85 -11.83
N LEU A 184 -9.88 3.21 -10.88
CA LEU A 184 -10.44 1.88 -11.04
C LEU A 184 -11.48 1.82 -12.17
N LEU A 185 -12.39 2.80 -12.20
CA LEU A 185 -13.42 2.88 -13.22
C LEU A 185 -12.80 3.15 -14.60
N GLN A 186 -11.82 4.03 -14.70
CA GLN A 186 -11.10 4.29 -15.94
C GLN A 186 -10.29 3.06 -16.41
N ALA A 187 -9.64 2.34 -15.49
CA ALA A 187 -8.94 1.10 -15.84
C ALA A 187 -9.86 0.07 -16.49
N ARG A 188 -11.07 -0.10 -15.93
CA ARG A 188 -12.09 -1.00 -16.49
C ARG A 188 -12.63 -0.53 -17.85
N ASP A 189 -12.79 0.78 -18.03
CA ASP A 189 -13.18 1.38 -19.30
C ASP A 189 -12.10 1.15 -20.37
N TYR A 190 -10.82 1.44 -20.07
CA TYR A 190 -9.71 1.14 -20.97
C TYR A 190 -9.60 -0.35 -21.30
N LYS A 191 -9.78 -1.23 -20.32
CA LYS A 191 -9.83 -2.69 -20.55
C LYS A 191 -10.92 -3.05 -21.54
N SER A 192 -12.13 -2.48 -21.40
CA SER A 192 -13.25 -2.75 -22.29
C SER A 192 -13.02 -2.29 -23.74
N LYS A 193 -12.16 -1.26 -23.91
CA LYS A 193 -11.73 -0.72 -25.20
C LYS A 193 -10.51 -1.42 -25.80
N GLY A 194 -9.95 -2.43 -25.11
CA GLY A 194 -8.74 -3.14 -25.53
C GLY A 194 -7.44 -2.34 -25.35
N GLN A 195 -7.48 -1.20 -24.65
CA GLN A 195 -6.32 -0.35 -24.34
C GLN A 195 -5.56 -0.94 -23.15
N THR A 196 -4.84 -2.03 -23.39
CA THR A 196 -4.27 -2.87 -22.32
C THR A 196 -3.23 -2.15 -21.48
N HIS A 197 -2.34 -1.33 -22.09
CA HIS A 197 -1.33 -0.57 -21.37
C HIS A 197 -1.95 0.48 -20.44
N ASN A 198 -2.91 1.25 -20.94
CA ASN A 198 -3.63 2.23 -20.13
C ASN A 198 -4.36 1.54 -18.97
N ALA A 199 -5.11 0.48 -19.26
CA ALA A 199 -5.83 -0.27 -18.24
C ALA A 199 -4.89 -0.77 -17.14
N TRP A 200 -3.75 -1.34 -17.49
CA TRP A 200 -2.80 -1.91 -16.55
C TRP A 200 -2.21 -0.86 -15.61
N PHE A 201 -1.71 0.25 -16.14
CA PHE A 201 -1.16 1.33 -15.32
C PHE A 201 -2.22 2.02 -14.45
N TYR A 202 -3.45 2.15 -14.94
CA TYR A 202 -4.56 2.73 -14.19
C TYR A 202 -5.02 1.81 -13.04
N TYR A 203 -5.01 0.49 -13.23
CA TYR A 203 -5.24 -0.46 -12.13
C TYR A 203 -4.14 -0.35 -11.06
N LEU A 204 -2.88 -0.31 -11.46
CA LEU A 204 -1.77 -0.15 -10.52
C LEU A 204 -1.89 1.14 -9.70
N ASN A 205 -2.20 2.25 -10.37
CA ASN A 205 -2.40 3.53 -9.68
C ASN A 205 -3.64 3.52 -8.78
N SER A 206 -4.74 2.88 -9.21
CA SER A 206 -5.92 2.68 -8.38
C SER A 206 -5.59 1.90 -7.11
N TYR A 207 -4.90 0.77 -7.24
CA TYR A 207 -4.45 -0.04 -6.12
C TYR A 207 -3.66 0.80 -5.12
N ASP A 208 -2.66 1.54 -5.61
CA ASP A 208 -1.79 2.34 -4.78
C ASP A 208 -2.53 3.47 -4.04
N LEU A 209 -3.50 4.13 -4.67
CA LEU A 209 -4.31 5.18 -4.04
C LEU A 209 -5.36 4.64 -3.06
N LEU A 210 -5.87 3.42 -3.29
CA LEU A 210 -6.87 2.80 -2.44
C LEU A 210 -6.27 2.02 -1.26
N GLN A 211 -4.98 1.69 -1.31
CA GLN A 211 -4.29 1.01 -0.23
C GLN A 211 -3.91 2.01 0.87
N PRO A 212 -4.53 1.96 2.05
CA PRO A 212 -4.27 2.97 3.10
C PRO A 212 -2.90 2.79 3.76
N ALA A 213 -2.36 1.57 3.74
CA ALA A 213 -1.03 1.24 4.26
C ALA A 213 -0.46 0.02 3.52
N THR A 214 0.86 -0.03 3.33
CA THR A 214 1.53 -1.11 2.57
C THR A 214 1.39 -2.49 3.22
N TYR A 215 1.16 -2.52 4.52
CA TYR A 215 0.92 -3.73 5.32
C TYR A 215 -0.55 -4.10 5.42
N MET A 216 -1.44 -3.44 4.67
CA MET A 216 -2.88 -3.69 4.71
C MET A 216 -3.38 -4.12 3.33
N ASN A 217 -4.17 -5.19 3.32
CA ASN A 217 -4.93 -5.64 2.17
C ASN A 217 -6.43 -5.68 2.49
N THR A 218 -7.26 -5.62 1.45
CA THR A 218 -8.72 -5.73 1.55
C THR A 218 -9.24 -6.55 0.39
N LYS A 219 -10.46 -7.05 0.49
CA LYS A 219 -11.13 -7.76 -0.61
C LYS A 219 -11.17 -6.94 -1.91
N MET A 220 -11.32 -5.61 -1.80
CA MET A 220 -11.28 -4.72 -2.97
C MET A 220 -9.89 -4.71 -3.60
N LEU A 221 -8.83 -4.56 -2.80
CA LEU A 221 -7.45 -4.55 -3.28
C LEU A 221 -7.08 -5.89 -3.93
N SER A 222 -7.46 -7.02 -3.31
CA SER A 222 -7.28 -8.35 -3.92
C SER A 222 -7.96 -8.45 -5.28
N LYS A 223 -9.20 -7.96 -5.39
CA LYS A 223 -9.93 -7.95 -6.67
C LYS A 223 -9.24 -7.08 -7.72
N ILE A 224 -8.70 -5.91 -7.35
CA ILE A 224 -7.93 -5.05 -8.25
C ILE A 224 -6.67 -5.79 -8.72
N THR A 225 -5.98 -6.48 -7.82
CA THR A 225 -4.81 -7.30 -8.15
C THR A 225 -5.16 -8.38 -9.18
N ASP A 226 -6.26 -9.11 -8.98
CA ASP A 226 -6.72 -10.15 -9.92
C ASP A 226 -7.06 -9.54 -11.29
N GLU A 227 -7.79 -8.41 -11.31
CA GLU A 227 -8.12 -7.70 -12.54
C GLU A 227 -6.86 -7.23 -13.28
N THR A 228 -5.88 -6.71 -12.56
CA THR A 228 -4.58 -6.26 -13.10
C THR A 228 -3.79 -7.41 -13.70
N ASN A 229 -3.62 -8.50 -12.94
CA ASN A 229 -2.86 -9.67 -13.37
C ASN A 229 -3.47 -10.32 -14.63
N SER A 230 -4.81 -10.26 -14.77
CA SER A 230 -5.51 -10.84 -15.92
C SER A 230 -5.22 -10.15 -17.26
N ILE A 231 -4.65 -8.93 -17.23
CA ILE A 231 -4.39 -8.10 -18.42
C ILE A 231 -2.96 -7.65 -18.54
N GLN A 232 -2.02 -8.21 -17.76
CA GLN A 232 -0.63 -7.78 -17.75
C GLN A 232 -0.03 -7.81 -19.16
N PRO A 233 0.45 -6.65 -19.70
CA PRO A 233 1.11 -6.62 -20.99
C PRO A 233 2.44 -7.39 -20.95
N LYS A 234 2.74 -8.14 -22.03
CA LYS A 234 3.95 -8.98 -22.11
C LYS A 234 5.20 -8.19 -22.47
N ASP A 235 5.02 -6.99 -22.96
CA ASP A 235 6.03 -6.06 -23.44
C ASP A 235 6.42 -4.99 -22.41
N ILE A 236 5.92 -5.12 -21.18
CA ILE A 236 6.32 -4.31 -20.04
C ILE A 236 7.31 -5.10 -19.17
N PRO A 237 8.46 -4.52 -18.78
CA PRO A 237 9.41 -5.14 -17.87
C PRO A 237 8.75 -5.41 -16.51
N VAL A 238 8.83 -6.65 -16.03
CA VAL A 238 8.33 -7.05 -14.72
C VAL A 238 9.35 -7.90 -13.99
N GLY A 239 9.40 -7.80 -12.67
CA GLY A 239 10.29 -8.58 -11.83
C GLY A 239 11.78 -8.37 -12.18
N GLY A 240 12.17 -7.18 -12.63
CA GLY A 240 13.54 -6.84 -12.98
C GLY A 240 14.04 -7.46 -14.28
N LYS A 241 13.16 -8.05 -15.10
CA LYS A 241 13.52 -8.63 -16.40
C LYS A 241 13.32 -7.59 -17.50
N PRO A 242 14.40 -7.15 -18.19
CA PRO A 242 14.27 -6.21 -19.29
C PRO A 242 13.52 -6.81 -20.49
N VAL A 243 12.90 -5.92 -21.28
CA VAL A 243 12.20 -6.26 -22.52
C VAL A 243 12.82 -5.48 -23.67
N ALA A 244 13.04 -6.15 -24.80
CA ALA A 244 13.53 -5.50 -26.01
C ALA A 244 12.39 -4.78 -26.72
N PHE A 245 12.60 -3.49 -27.08
CA PHE A 245 11.72 -2.71 -27.93
C PHE A 245 12.48 -2.27 -29.18
N THR A 246 11.94 -2.52 -30.35
CA THR A 246 12.62 -2.17 -31.62
C THR A 246 11.90 -1.03 -32.32
N ALA A 247 12.64 0.02 -32.64
CA ALA A 247 12.12 1.16 -33.37
C ALA A 247 13.20 1.73 -34.30
N GLY A 248 12.83 2.07 -35.53
CA GLY A 248 13.74 2.67 -36.52
C GLY A 248 15.00 1.84 -36.80
N GLY A 249 14.91 0.49 -36.71
CA GLY A 249 16.06 -0.43 -36.87
C GLY A 249 16.98 -0.53 -35.66
N LYS A 250 16.70 0.20 -34.56
CA LYS A 250 17.43 0.14 -33.30
C LYS A 250 16.66 -0.67 -32.26
N SER A 251 17.37 -1.51 -31.51
CA SER A 251 16.80 -2.22 -30.35
C SER A 251 17.14 -1.49 -29.07
N TYR A 252 16.13 -1.26 -28.24
CA TYR A 252 16.22 -0.64 -26.92
C TYR A 252 15.97 -1.70 -25.87
N ASN A 253 16.83 -1.78 -24.87
CA ASN A 253 16.65 -2.68 -23.73
C ASN A 253 15.91 -1.95 -22.61
N ILE A 254 14.59 -2.08 -22.60
CA ILE A 254 13.72 -1.43 -21.60
C ILE A 254 13.84 -2.17 -20.27
N THR A 255 14.32 -1.48 -19.25
CA THR A 255 14.55 -2.04 -17.91
C THR A 255 13.42 -1.77 -16.94
N GLU A 256 12.66 -0.67 -17.15
CA GLU A 256 11.55 -0.29 -16.30
C GLU A 256 10.50 0.48 -17.11
N MET A 257 9.23 0.21 -16.86
CA MET A 257 8.10 1.05 -17.24
C MET A 257 7.22 1.25 -16.03
N ASN A 258 6.94 2.51 -15.70
CA ASN A 258 6.16 2.88 -14.53
C ASN A 258 5.37 4.16 -14.83
N PHE A 259 4.61 4.64 -13.86
CA PHE A 259 3.97 5.94 -13.94
C PHE A 259 4.59 6.90 -12.91
N PHE A 260 4.59 8.17 -13.27
CA PHE A 260 4.84 9.28 -12.36
C PHE A 260 3.56 10.11 -12.22
N ARG A 261 3.25 10.53 -11.00
CA ARG A 261 2.05 11.33 -10.72
C ARG A 261 2.37 12.50 -9.81
N ASN A 262 1.69 13.58 -10.07
CA ASN A 262 1.64 14.76 -9.22
C ASN A 262 0.21 15.30 -9.17
N ASP A 263 0.00 16.49 -8.61
CA ASP A 263 -1.32 17.09 -8.46
C ASP A 263 -2.05 17.37 -9.80
N LYS A 264 -1.30 17.46 -10.91
CA LYS A 264 -1.83 17.88 -12.22
C LYS A 264 -1.69 16.82 -13.30
N ASN A 265 -0.66 15.97 -13.23
CA ASN A 265 -0.29 15.06 -14.31
C ASN A 265 -0.22 13.63 -13.85
N PHE A 266 -0.62 12.75 -14.76
CA PHE A 266 -0.34 11.33 -14.72
C PHE A 266 0.51 10.99 -15.95
N ASP A 267 1.79 10.71 -15.73
CA ASP A 267 2.81 10.58 -16.76
C ASP A 267 3.35 9.14 -16.83
N LEU A 268 3.71 8.67 -18.02
CA LEU A 268 4.42 7.43 -18.21
C LEU A 268 5.93 7.68 -18.09
N THR A 269 6.63 6.83 -17.32
CA THR A 269 8.10 6.81 -17.23
C THR A 269 8.65 5.50 -17.76
N ILE A 270 9.71 5.60 -18.55
CA ILE A 270 10.37 4.46 -19.20
C ILE A 270 11.86 4.58 -18.94
N LYS A 271 12.52 3.51 -18.49
CA LYS A 271 13.97 3.46 -18.40
C LYS A 271 14.51 2.43 -19.38
N TYR A 272 15.62 2.77 -20.04
CA TYR A 272 16.35 1.85 -20.90
C TYR A 272 17.85 1.96 -20.68
N SER A 273 18.57 0.86 -20.90
CA SER A 273 20.01 0.81 -20.72
C SER A 273 20.75 1.37 -21.93
N VAL A 274 21.75 2.20 -21.67
CA VAL A 274 22.70 2.70 -22.66
C VAL A 274 24.15 2.41 -22.22
N PRO A 275 25.12 2.26 -23.16
CA PRO A 275 26.52 2.06 -22.78
C PRO A 275 27.14 3.27 -22.10
N SER A 276 26.71 4.49 -22.43
CA SER A 276 27.24 5.74 -21.91
C SER A 276 26.25 6.88 -22.13
N THR A 277 26.20 7.81 -21.19
CA THR A 277 25.43 9.07 -21.25
C THR A 277 26.32 10.29 -21.51
N ALA A 278 27.61 10.09 -21.86
CA ALA A 278 28.58 11.17 -22.03
C ALA A 278 28.22 12.18 -23.16
N ASP A 279 27.62 11.70 -24.25
CA ASP A 279 27.02 12.56 -25.25
C ASP A 279 25.57 12.88 -24.88
N PHE A 280 25.40 13.91 -24.07
CA PHE A 280 24.09 14.33 -23.55
C PHE A 280 23.09 14.59 -24.68
N ASN A 281 23.49 15.33 -25.73
CA ASN A 281 22.58 15.76 -26.79
C ASN A 281 22.10 14.57 -27.64
N ALA A 282 23.01 13.70 -28.04
CA ALA A 282 22.67 12.50 -28.80
C ALA A 282 21.81 11.55 -27.97
N THR A 283 22.15 11.34 -26.69
CA THR A 283 21.41 10.48 -25.77
C THR A 283 19.99 11.04 -25.50
N GLN A 284 19.84 12.35 -25.32
CA GLN A 284 18.53 12.96 -25.13
C GLN A 284 17.64 12.87 -26.39
N ALA A 285 18.24 13.09 -27.58
CA ALA A 285 17.52 12.93 -28.84
C ALA A 285 17.06 11.49 -29.04
N ASP A 286 17.90 10.52 -28.72
CA ASP A 286 17.58 9.08 -28.76
C ASP A 286 16.44 8.70 -27.79
N ALA A 287 16.47 9.21 -26.56
CA ALA A 287 15.40 9.01 -25.59
C ALA A 287 14.05 9.58 -26.09
N ARG A 288 14.05 10.76 -26.72
CA ARG A 288 12.84 11.33 -27.35
C ARG A 288 12.37 10.51 -28.55
N ASN A 289 13.28 9.96 -29.34
CA ASN A 289 12.95 9.08 -30.46
C ASN A 289 12.25 7.81 -29.96
N LEU A 290 12.76 7.21 -28.88
CA LEU A 290 12.12 6.06 -28.24
C LEU A 290 10.70 6.42 -27.73
N ALA A 291 10.52 7.56 -27.05
CA ALA A 291 9.20 8.01 -26.59
C ALA A 291 8.21 8.14 -27.77
N ASN A 292 8.63 8.81 -28.85
CA ASN A 292 7.78 8.98 -30.03
C ASN A 292 7.44 7.63 -30.69
N ALA A 293 8.40 6.72 -30.77
CA ALA A 293 8.20 5.39 -31.34
C ALA A 293 7.19 4.55 -30.50
N MET A 294 7.28 4.64 -29.17
CA MET A 294 6.32 3.95 -28.29
C MET A 294 4.93 4.54 -28.42
N ILE A 295 4.79 5.86 -28.49
CA ILE A 295 3.49 6.52 -28.72
C ILE A 295 2.91 6.15 -30.11
N ALA A 296 3.76 5.96 -31.11
CA ALA A 296 3.32 5.53 -32.44
C ALA A 296 2.86 4.06 -32.45
N GLN A 297 3.56 3.19 -31.73
CA GLN A 297 3.25 1.77 -31.63
C GLN A 297 2.02 1.53 -30.75
N TYR A 298 1.86 2.30 -29.67
CA TYR A 298 0.77 2.23 -28.69
C TYR A 298 0.01 3.56 -28.64
N PRO A 299 -0.80 3.88 -29.66
CA PRO A 299 -1.49 5.19 -29.77
C PRO A 299 -2.46 5.45 -28.62
N GLU A 300 -2.93 4.38 -27.93
CA GLU A 300 -3.76 4.48 -26.73
C GLU A 300 -3.09 5.24 -25.59
N LEU A 301 -1.75 5.31 -25.53
CA LEU A 301 -1.03 6.04 -24.49
C LEU A 301 -1.43 7.52 -24.45
N LYS A 302 -1.89 8.07 -25.59
CA LYS A 302 -2.37 9.44 -25.68
C LYS A 302 -3.63 9.69 -24.86
N ASP A 303 -4.44 8.66 -24.66
CA ASP A 303 -5.67 8.76 -23.86
C ASP A 303 -5.36 8.71 -22.36
N GLY A 304 -4.34 7.91 -21.98
CA GLY A 304 -4.03 7.60 -20.58
C GLY A 304 -3.06 8.57 -19.90
N PHE A 305 -2.15 9.22 -20.65
CA PHE A 305 -1.04 9.96 -20.05
C PHE A 305 -0.97 11.41 -20.55
N ASN A 306 -0.35 12.26 -19.72
CA ASN A 306 -0.07 13.66 -20.08
C ASN A 306 1.29 13.79 -20.79
N ASN A 307 2.30 13.06 -20.30
CA ASN A 307 3.66 13.08 -20.83
C ASN A 307 4.25 11.66 -20.84
N VAL A 308 5.29 11.47 -21.67
CA VAL A 308 6.18 10.31 -21.63
C VAL A 308 7.58 10.79 -21.33
N TRP A 309 8.13 10.32 -20.21
CA TRP A 309 9.51 10.53 -19.77
C TRP A 309 10.32 9.28 -20.07
N VAL A 310 11.40 9.45 -20.82
CA VAL A 310 12.31 8.33 -21.14
C VAL A 310 13.68 8.61 -20.59
N HIS A 311 14.14 7.75 -19.71
CA HIS A 311 15.42 7.79 -19.03
C HIS A 311 16.41 6.84 -19.70
N ALA A 312 17.47 7.39 -20.24
CA ALA A 312 18.62 6.64 -20.71
C ALA A 312 19.62 6.50 -19.57
N VAL A 313 19.81 5.28 -19.06
CA VAL A 313 20.63 5.03 -17.87
C VAL A 313 21.86 4.22 -18.24
N ASP A 314 23.05 4.71 -17.88
CA ASP A 314 24.30 4.01 -18.07
C ASP A 314 24.74 3.22 -16.81
N PRO A 315 25.72 2.27 -16.94
CA PRO A 315 26.17 1.46 -15.80
C PRO A 315 26.81 2.24 -14.66
N ASN A 316 27.24 3.50 -14.90
CA ASN A 316 27.86 4.36 -13.89
C ASN A 316 26.83 5.23 -13.17
N GLY A 317 25.53 5.07 -13.47
CA GLY A 317 24.42 5.84 -12.87
C GLY A 317 24.17 7.18 -13.56
N GLY A 318 24.76 7.43 -14.73
CA GLY A 318 24.39 8.56 -15.59
C GLY A 318 22.95 8.38 -16.06
N ASP A 319 22.14 9.47 -15.99
CA ASP A 319 20.72 9.49 -16.37
C ASP A 319 20.44 10.71 -17.25
N VAL A 320 20.07 10.47 -18.50
CA VAL A 320 19.68 11.50 -19.47
C VAL A 320 18.22 11.31 -19.84
N VAL A 321 17.45 12.38 -19.72
CA VAL A 321 15.98 12.34 -19.87
C VAL A 321 15.52 12.98 -21.17
N GLY A 322 14.73 12.24 -21.93
CA GLY A 322 13.93 12.74 -23.05
C GLY A 322 12.46 12.86 -22.63
N LEU A 323 11.85 14.00 -22.88
CA LEU A 323 10.43 14.26 -22.60
C LEU A 323 9.66 14.49 -23.90
N VAL A 324 8.51 13.82 -24.02
CA VAL A 324 7.50 14.08 -25.06
C VAL A 324 6.17 14.40 -24.37
N LYS A 325 5.61 15.57 -24.67
CA LYS A 325 4.27 15.95 -24.22
C LYS A 325 3.22 15.29 -25.11
N ILE A 326 2.16 14.78 -24.51
CA ILE A 326 1.03 14.18 -25.21
C ILE A 326 -0.19 15.11 -25.19
N LYS A 327 -0.45 15.75 -24.05
CA LYS A 327 -1.60 16.67 -23.81
C LYS A 327 -1.11 18.06 -23.42
#